data_d3bb44fdb1f4de2b0f70a140f66e3b46
#
_entry.id   d3bb44fdb1f4de2b0f70a140f66e3b46
#
_cell.length_a   1.000
_cell.length_b   1.000
_cell.length_c   1.000
_cell.angle_alpha   90.00
_cell.angle_beta   90.00
_cell.angle_gamma   90.00
#
_symmetry.space_group_name_H-M   'P 1'
#
loop_
_entity.id
_entity.type
_entity.pdbx_description
1 polymer ?
#
loop_
_entity_poly.entity_id
_entity_poly.type
_entity_poly.pdbx_seq_one_letter_code
_entity_poly.pdbx_strand_id
1 'polypeptide(L)'
;MIASILKEGFSTYRSWAPPGWESPSFGVDEVAELSGVLARDDVWCLLAVLDAAPVGHVALAPFTREEPTPPPTDTTYLWQLFVRPAWQGRGVATWLMGAAVEEAHRRGFDRLLLWTPRGAAQARRFYQREGWSPTGRVHESSGFGLPTIEYGRRVAV
;
A
#
# COMPACT_ATOMS: atom_id res chain seq x y z
N MET A 1 -10.05 -7.78 10.50
CA MET A 1 -9.49 -6.48 10.93
C MET A 1 -8.82 -5.74 9.77
N ILE A 2 -7.72 -6.23 9.22
CA ILE A 2 -7.04 -5.59 8.07
C ILE A 2 -7.95 -5.49 6.85
N ALA A 3 -8.69 -6.55 6.50
CA ALA A 3 -9.63 -6.54 5.39
C ALA A 3 -10.68 -5.42 5.51
N SER A 4 -11.15 -5.13 6.72
CA SER A 4 -12.07 -4.02 6.97
C SER A 4 -11.43 -2.66 6.66
N ILE A 5 -10.16 -2.47 7.01
CA ILE A 5 -9.40 -1.25 6.68
C ILE A 5 -9.25 -1.10 5.18
N LEU A 6 -8.87 -2.17 4.48
CA LEU A 6 -8.72 -2.17 3.02
C LEU A 6 -10.05 -1.88 2.33
N LYS A 7 -11.12 -2.49 2.78
CA LYS A 7 -12.48 -2.27 2.24
C LYS A 7 -12.89 -0.81 2.34
N GLU A 8 -12.70 -0.18 3.49
CA GLU A 8 -12.97 1.24 3.67
C GLU A 8 -12.07 2.10 2.80
N GLY A 9 -10.78 1.78 2.71
CA GLY A 9 -9.83 2.50 1.86
C GLY A 9 -10.23 2.46 0.39
N PHE A 10 -10.54 1.30 -0.14
CA PHE A 10 -10.99 1.17 -1.53
C PHE A 10 -12.33 1.84 -1.78
N SER A 11 -13.22 1.93 -0.79
CA SER A 11 -14.51 2.61 -0.96
C SER A 11 -14.34 4.10 -1.28
N THR A 12 -13.25 4.72 -0.85
CA THR A 12 -12.95 6.13 -1.16
C THR A 12 -12.62 6.37 -2.62
N TYR A 13 -12.23 5.33 -3.36
CA TYR A 13 -11.89 5.43 -4.79
C TYR A 13 -13.10 5.81 -5.66
N ARG A 14 -14.32 5.57 -5.18
CA ARG A 14 -15.54 5.92 -5.91
C ARG A 14 -15.66 7.42 -6.22
N SER A 15 -15.01 8.27 -5.44
CA SER A 15 -15.02 9.72 -5.64
C SER A 15 -14.28 10.19 -6.89
N TRP A 16 -13.35 9.37 -7.42
CA TRP A 16 -12.51 9.73 -8.57
C TRP A 16 -12.38 8.61 -9.61
N ALA A 17 -12.74 7.37 -9.27
CA ALA A 17 -12.68 6.25 -10.21
C ALA A 17 -13.65 6.42 -11.38
N PRO A 18 -13.37 5.82 -12.54
CA PRO A 18 -14.28 5.89 -13.69
C PRO A 18 -15.66 5.32 -13.36
N PRO A 19 -16.72 5.81 -14.04
CA PRO A 19 -18.06 5.24 -13.90
C PRO A 19 -18.04 3.73 -14.18
N GLY A 20 -18.75 2.96 -13.36
CA GLY A 20 -18.81 1.51 -13.50
C GLY A 20 -17.65 0.74 -12.84
N TRP A 21 -16.66 1.45 -12.28
CA TRP A 21 -15.63 0.78 -11.49
C TRP A 21 -16.20 0.14 -10.23
N GLU A 22 -15.81 -1.09 -9.98
CA GLU A 22 -16.23 -1.84 -8.79
C GLU A 22 -15.04 -2.02 -7.84
N SER A 23 -15.29 -1.77 -6.55
CA SER A 23 -14.30 -2.00 -5.49
C SER A 23 -13.97 -3.50 -5.39
N PRO A 24 -12.70 -3.86 -5.05
CA PRO A 24 -12.36 -5.24 -4.76
C PRO A 24 -13.27 -5.86 -3.70
N SER A 25 -13.59 -7.14 -3.87
CA SER A 25 -14.37 -7.91 -2.93
C SER A 25 -13.52 -8.33 -1.73
N PHE A 26 -14.14 -8.38 -0.54
CA PHE A 26 -13.53 -8.89 0.68
C PHE A 26 -14.47 -9.90 1.35
N GLY A 27 -14.87 -10.92 0.59
CA GLY A 27 -15.63 -12.06 1.09
C GLY A 27 -14.76 -13.03 1.89
N VAL A 28 -15.31 -14.18 2.24
CA VAL A 28 -14.62 -15.19 3.08
C VAL A 28 -13.33 -15.68 2.40
N ASP A 29 -13.39 -15.96 1.11
CA ASP A 29 -12.24 -16.50 0.37
C ASP A 29 -11.12 -15.47 0.23
N GLU A 30 -11.46 -14.22 -0.10
CA GLU A 30 -10.50 -13.13 -0.23
C GLU A 30 -9.83 -12.78 1.11
N VAL A 31 -10.58 -12.83 2.20
CA VAL A 31 -10.03 -12.63 3.55
C VAL A 31 -9.08 -13.77 3.93
N ALA A 32 -9.42 -15.01 3.60
CA ALA A 32 -8.56 -16.17 3.85
C ALA A 32 -7.27 -16.08 3.04
N GLU A 33 -7.34 -15.70 1.77
CA GLU A 33 -6.18 -15.48 0.91
C GLU A 33 -5.28 -14.37 1.47
N LEU A 34 -5.84 -13.22 1.82
CA LEU A 34 -5.11 -12.11 2.43
C LEU A 34 -4.40 -12.55 3.72
N SER A 35 -5.09 -13.29 4.59
CA SER A 35 -4.52 -13.81 5.83
C SER A 35 -3.34 -14.74 5.57
N GLY A 36 -3.43 -15.58 4.56
CA GLY A 36 -2.34 -16.46 4.13
C GLY A 36 -1.12 -15.69 3.64
N VAL A 37 -1.34 -14.65 2.85
CA VAL A 37 -0.25 -13.79 2.36
C VAL A 37 0.42 -13.05 3.52
N LEU A 38 -0.35 -12.45 4.42
CA LEU A 38 0.17 -11.70 5.57
C LEU A 38 0.92 -12.59 6.58
N ALA A 39 0.67 -13.90 6.57
CA ALA A 39 1.38 -14.86 7.43
C ALA A 39 2.72 -15.34 6.85
N ARG A 40 3.08 -14.95 5.63
CA ARG A 40 4.35 -15.38 5.01
C ARG A 40 5.54 -14.71 5.70
N ASP A 41 6.65 -15.44 5.79
CA ASP A 41 7.89 -14.95 6.41
C ASP A 41 8.54 -13.78 5.64
N ASP A 42 8.28 -13.70 4.32
CA ASP A 42 8.80 -12.66 3.45
C ASP A 42 7.88 -11.42 3.36
N VAL A 43 6.78 -11.43 4.10
CA VAL A 43 5.84 -10.31 4.21
C VAL A 43 5.87 -9.76 5.63
N TRP A 44 6.02 -8.45 5.74
CA TRP A 44 5.90 -7.75 7.02
C TRP A 44 4.67 -6.86 6.99
N CYS A 45 3.95 -6.78 8.09
CA CYS A 45 2.83 -5.86 8.21
C CYS A 45 2.75 -5.26 9.60
N LEU A 46 2.19 -4.06 9.68
CA LEU A 46 1.97 -3.33 10.91
C LEU A 46 0.55 -2.75 10.93
N LEU A 47 -0.09 -2.89 12.06
CA LEU A 47 -1.42 -2.34 12.32
C LEU A 47 -1.30 -1.15 13.27
N ALA A 48 -1.79 0.02 12.85
CA ALA A 48 -1.89 1.18 13.72
C ALA A 48 -3.17 1.07 14.57
N VAL A 49 -3.02 1.19 15.88
CA VAL A 49 -4.15 1.12 16.83
C VAL A 49 -4.15 2.39 17.67
N LEU A 50 -5.27 3.10 17.67
CA LEU A 50 -5.49 4.29 18.50
C LEU A 50 -6.79 4.10 19.28
N ASP A 51 -6.77 4.41 20.58
CA ASP A 51 -7.93 4.24 21.47
C ASP A 51 -8.55 2.83 21.37
N ALA A 52 -7.71 1.81 21.33
CA ALA A 52 -8.08 0.41 21.16
C ALA A 52 -8.77 0.09 19.82
N ALA A 53 -8.78 1.01 18.86
CA ALA A 53 -9.36 0.81 17.53
C ALA A 53 -8.27 0.68 16.46
N PRO A 54 -8.36 -0.31 15.56
CA PRO A 54 -7.45 -0.40 14.42
C PRO A 54 -7.81 0.68 13.39
N VAL A 55 -6.86 1.58 13.10
CA VAL A 55 -7.11 2.77 12.28
C VAL A 55 -6.36 2.79 10.95
N GLY A 56 -5.32 1.98 10.82
CA GLY A 56 -4.52 1.92 9.60
C GLY A 56 -3.63 0.69 9.54
N HIS A 57 -3.07 0.45 8.36
CA HIS A 57 -2.27 -0.73 8.08
C HIS A 57 -1.23 -0.40 7.02
N VAL A 58 -0.04 -0.98 7.16
CA VAL A 58 1.04 -0.94 6.16
C VAL A 58 1.65 -2.32 6.02
N ALA A 59 2.06 -2.69 4.81
CA ALA A 59 2.76 -3.95 4.56
C ALA A 59 3.90 -3.78 3.57
N LEU A 60 4.99 -4.52 3.81
CA LEU A 60 6.08 -4.73 2.86
C LEU A 60 6.01 -6.16 2.33
N ALA A 61 6.22 -6.32 1.02
CA ALA A 61 6.19 -7.62 0.36
C ALA A 61 7.16 -7.64 -0.83
N PRO A 62 7.69 -8.82 -1.22
CA PRO A 62 8.55 -8.96 -2.40
C PRO A 62 7.76 -9.08 -3.71
N PHE A 63 6.50 -8.65 -3.73
CA PHE A 63 5.62 -8.74 -4.90
C PHE A 63 4.51 -7.69 -4.82
N THR A 64 3.91 -7.42 -5.95
CA THR A 64 2.65 -6.66 -6.08
C THR A 64 1.78 -7.33 -7.14
N ARG A 65 0.58 -6.80 -7.39
CA ARG A 65 -0.27 -7.28 -8.49
C ARG A 65 0.34 -6.97 -9.85
N GLU A 66 0.99 -5.82 -9.96
CA GLU A 66 1.66 -5.37 -11.18
C GLU A 66 2.96 -6.14 -11.42
N GLU A 67 3.66 -6.50 -10.36
CA GLU A 67 4.94 -7.20 -10.41
C GLU A 67 4.91 -8.42 -9.48
N PRO A 68 4.43 -9.58 -9.99
CA PRO A 68 4.34 -10.79 -9.19
C PRO A 68 5.70 -11.47 -8.95
N THR A 69 6.74 -11.11 -9.73
CA THR A 69 8.10 -11.62 -9.56
C THR A 69 8.87 -10.79 -8.54
N PRO A 70 9.78 -11.41 -7.76
CA PRO A 70 10.57 -10.66 -6.79
C PRO A 70 11.40 -9.55 -7.46
N PRO A 71 11.53 -8.38 -6.81
CA PRO A 71 12.43 -7.33 -7.28
C PRO A 71 13.89 -7.71 -7.03
N PRO A 72 14.86 -6.87 -7.46
CA PRO A 72 16.26 -7.03 -7.03
C PRO A 72 16.39 -7.20 -5.51
N THR A 73 17.42 -7.89 -5.06
CA THR A 73 17.60 -8.27 -3.64
C THR A 73 17.73 -7.08 -2.68
N ASP A 74 18.09 -5.91 -3.19
CA ASP A 74 18.20 -4.67 -2.42
C ASP A 74 16.89 -3.87 -2.36
N THR A 75 15.81 -4.38 -2.95
CA THR A 75 14.55 -3.67 -3.16
C THR A 75 13.39 -4.48 -2.60
N THR A 76 12.42 -3.80 -1.98
CA THR A 76 11.14 -4.38 -1.59
C THR A 76 10.00 -3.43 -1.96
N TYR A 77 8.76 -3.94 -1.93
CA TYR A 77 7.58 -3.13 -2.20
C TYR A 77 6.91 -2.67 -0.91
N LEU A 78 6.50 -1.41 -0.87
CA LEU A 78 5.42 -0.99 0.00
C LEU A 78 4.13 -1.48 -0.67
N TRP A 79 3.66 -2.65 -0.23
CA TRP A 79 2.57 -3.34 -0.89
C TRP A 79 1.20 -2.76 -0.56
N GLN A 80 0.99 -2.39 0.69
CA GLN A 80 -0.27 -1.82 1.16
C GLN A 80 0.00 -0.70 2.16
N LEU A 81 -0.77 0.39 2.04
CA LEU A 81 -0.83 1.47 3.02
C LEU A 81 -2.24 2.04 2.99
N PHE A 82 -3.00 1.81 4.05
CA PHE A 82 -4.37 2.27 4.16
C PHE A 82 -4.61 2.85 5.56
N VAL A 83 -5.34 3.96 5.60
CA VAL A 83 -5.82 4.59 6.84
C VAL A 83 -7.33 4.76 6.71
N ARG A 84 -8.08 4.38 7.74
CA ARG A 84 -9.54 4.58 7.75
C ARG A 84 -9.87 6.04 7.49
N PRO A 85 -10.89 6.34 6.66
CA PRO A 85 -11.22 7.72 6.30
C PRO A 85 -11.40 8.66 7.50
N ALA A 86 -12.02 8.20 8.57
CA ALA A 86 -12.23 8.98 9.79
C ALA A 86 -10.91 9.39 10.51
N TRP A 87 -9.80 8.73 10.18
CA TRP A 87 -8.50 8.93 10.83
C TRP A 87 -7.47 9.56 9.89
N GLN A 88 -7.86 9.90 8.68
CA GLN A 88 -6.99 10.61 7.73
C GLN A 88 -6.75 12.06 8.20
N GLY A 89 -5.61 12.63 7.79
CA GLY A 89 -5.22 13.98 8.19
C GLY A 89 -4.75 14.11 9.64
N ARG A 90 -4.48 13.00 10.32
CA ARG A 90 -4.02 12.97 11.72
C ARG A 90 -2.59 12.41 11.88
N GLY A 91 -1.85 12.29 10.78
CA GLY A 91 -0.47 11.80 10.81
C GLY A 91 -0.31 10.28 10.85
N VAL A 92 -1.39 9.49 10.81
CA VAL A 92 -1.32 8.02 10.86
C VAL A 92 -0.55 7.45 9.67
N ALA A 93 -0.83 7.93 8.45
CA ALA A 93 -0.14 7.46 7.25
C ALA A 93 1.36 7.79 7.29
N THR A 94 1.74 8.98 7.76
CA THR A 94 3.14 9.37 7.92
C THR A 94 3.85 8.49 8.94
N TRP A 95 3.19 8.17 10.06
CA TRP A 95 3.74 7.27 11.06
C TRP A 95 3.93 5.85 10.51
N LEU A 96 2.93 5.30 9.82
CA LEU A 96 3.02 3.98 9.18
C LEU A 96 4.12 3.94 8.11
N MET A 97 4.24 4.99 7.31
CA MET A 97 5.32 5.13 6.32
C MET A 97 6.69 5.11 6.98
N GLY A 98 6.87 5.87 8.05
CA GLY A 98 8.11 5.88 8.81
C GLY A 98 8.49 4.50 9.33
N ALA A 99 7.53 3.77 9.90
CA ALA A 99 7.74 2.41 10.39
C ALA A 99 8.13 1.44 9.26
N ALA A 100 7.51 1.56 8.10
CA ALA A 100 7.84 0.73 6.93
C ALA A 100 9.25 1.00 6.40
N VAL A 101 9.66 2.26 6.34
CA VAL A 101 11.03 2.64 5.91
C VAL A 101 12.07 2.11 6.92
N GLU A 102 11.80 2.25 8.20
CA GLU A 102 12.66 1.74 9.26
C GLU A 102 12.81 0.21 9.21
N GLU A 103 11.72 -0.51 9.00
CA GLU A 103 11.75 -1.96 8.83
C GLU A 103 12.50 -2.39 7.56
N ALA A 104 12.29 -1.68 6.45
CA ALA A 104 13.04 -1.94 5.22
C ALA A 104 14.55 -1.76 5.44
N HIS A 105 14.94 -0.71 6.15
CA HIS A 105 16.33 -0.47 6.52
C HIS A 105 16.88 -1.60 7.39
N ARG A 106 16.14 -2.02 8.43
CA ARG A 106 16.52 -3.11 9.32
C ARG A 106 16.73 -4.43 8.57
N ARG A 107 15.97 -4.65 7.50
CA ARG A 107 16.09 -5.85 6.64
C ARG A 107 17.18 -5.74 5.57
N GLY A 108 17.86 -4.59 5.48
CA GLY A 108 18.98 -4.39 4.54
C GLY A 108 18.54 -3.98 3.14
N PHE A 109 17.33 -3.49 2.96
CA PHE A 109 16.89 -2.95 1.68
C PHE A 109 17.38 -1.52 1.49
N ASP A 110 17.83 -1.21 0.27
CA ASP A 110 18.27 0.14 -0.11
C ASP A 110 17.15 0.94 -0.78
N ARG A 111 16.15 0.27 -1.32
CA ARG A 111 15.11 0.88 -2.11
C ARG A 111 13.72 0.31 -1.81
N LEU A 112 12.74 1.21 -1.83
CA LEU A 112 11.32 0.89 -1.79
C LEU A 112 10.65 1.29 -3.11
N LEU A 113 9.75 0.45 -3.59
CA LEU A 113 8.87 0.72 -4.72
C LEU A 113 7.41 0.56 -4.26
N LEU A 114 6.51 1.26 -4.93
CA LEU A 114 5.07 1.07 -4.76
C LEU A 114 4.33 1.33 -6.07
N TRP A 115 3.16 0.74 -6.19
CA TRP A 115 2.21 1.04 -7.25
C TRP A 115 0.98 1.71 -6.65
N THR A 116 0.50 2.77 -7.29
CA THR A 116 -0.70 3.49 -6.87
C THR A 116 -1.55 3.82 -8.09
N PRO A 117 -2.88 3.87 -7.96
CA PRO A 117 -3.72 4.28 -9.09
C PRO A 117 -3.34 5.68 -9.58
N ARG A 118 -3.29 5.84 -10.90
CA ARG A 118 -2.96 7.12 -11.54
C ARG A 118 -3.90 8.23 -11.10
N GLY A 119 -5.20 7.92 -10.90
CA GLY A 119 -6.22 8.87 -10.49
C GLY A 119 -6.25 9.20 -9.00
N ALA A 120 -5.48 8.50 -8.17
CA ALA A 120 -5.46 8.72 -6.72
C ALA A 120 -4.62 9.96 -6.36
N ALA A 121 -5.12 11.15 -6.67
CA ALA A 121 -4.39 12.40 -6.53
C ALA A 121 -3.93 12.68 -5.09
N GLN A 122 -4.77 12.37 -4.10
CA GLN A 122 -4.43 12.57 -2.69
C GLN A 122 -3.28 11.65 -2.26
N ALA A 123 -3.33 10.37 -2.63
CA ALA A 123 -2.26 9.42 -2.33
C ALA A 123 -0.95 9.82 -3.01
N ARG A 124 -1.01 10.23 -4.28
CA ARG A 124 0.18 10.67 -5.02
C ARG A 124 0.84 11.89 -4.38
N ARG A 125 0.06 12.87 -3.94
CA ARG A 125 0.59 14.04 -3.20
C ARG A 125 1.23 13.62 -1.88
N PHE A 126 0.62 12.68 -1.17
CA PHE A 126 1.19 12.12 0.06
C PHE A 126 2.54 11.48 -0.20
N TYR A 127 2.66 10.60 -1.19
CA TYR A 127 3.93 9.95 -1.50
C TYR A 127 5.00 10.96 -1.88
N GLN A 128 4.68 11.99 -2.66
CA GLN A 128 5.63 13.03 -3.01
C GLN A 128 6.14 13.78 -1.78
N ARG A 129 5.26 14.11 -0.83
CA ARG A 129 5.68 14.73 0.44
C ARG A 129 6.58 13.83 1.28
N GLU A 130 6.36 12.52 1.20
CA GLU A 130 7.16 11.53 1.93
C GLU A 130 8.47 11.14 1.21
N GLY A 131 8.86 11.87 0.17
CA GLY A 131 10.13 11.67 -0.51
C GLY A 131 10.12 10.63 -1.62
N TRP A 132 8.94 10.23 -2.10
CA TRP A 132 8.79 9.32 -3.23
C TRP A 132 8.74 10.09 -4.55
N SER A 133 9.27 9.49 -5.60
CA SER A 133 9.24 10.04 -6.97
C SER A 133 8.74 8.99 -7.95
N PRO A 134 8.00 9.40 -9.01
CA PRO A 134 7.63 8.50 -10.09
C PRO A 134 8.87 7.90 -10.75
N THR A 135 8.82 6.60 -11.05
CA THR A 135 9.93 5.90 -11.74
C THR A 135 9.81 5.97 -13.26
N GLY A 136 8.66 6.37 -13.78
CA GLY A 136 8.34 6.33 -15.20
C GLY A 136 7.61 5.05 -15.64
N ARG A 137 7.53 4.04 -14.79
CA ARG A 137 6.81 2.81 -15.11
C ARG A 137 5.32 2.98 -14.83
N VAL A 138 4.50 2.49 -15.76
CA VAL A 138 3.04 2.52 -15.69
C VAL A 138 2.49 1.14 -16.01
N HIS A 139 1.31 0.83 -15.49
CA HIS A 139 0.57 -0.38 -15.78
C HIS A 139 -0.85 -0.01 -16.15
N GLU A 140 -1.30 -0.38 -17.35
CA GLU A 140 -2.57 0.09 -17.89
C GLU A 140 -3.80 -0.55 -17.24
N SER A 141 -3.66 -1.77 -16.76
CA SER A 141 -4.73 -2.42 -15.98
C SER A 141 -4.14 -3.24 -14.85
N SER A 142 -4.42 -2.85 -13.62
CA SER A 142 -4.07 -3.63 -12.44
C SER A 142 -5.15 -4.66 -12.12
N GLY A 143 -4.90 -5.51 -11.13
CA GLY A 143 -5.85 -6.51 -10.66
C GLY A 143 -7.17 -5.97 -10.14
N PHE A 144 -7.29 -4.64 -9.93
CA PHE A 144 -8.54 -3.99 -9.56
C PHE A 144 -9.06 -3.01 -10.63
N GLY A 145 -8.65 -3.20 -11.89
CA GLY A 145 -9.25 -2.53 -13.05
C GLY A 145 -8.92 -1.04 -13.22
N LEU A 146 -7.87 -0.54 -12.57
CA LEU A 146 -7.43 0.85 -12.68
C LEU A 146 -5.99 0.91 -13.18
N PRO A 147 -5.65 1.91 -14.03
CA PRO A 147 -4.27 2.14 -14.40
C PRO A 147 -3.47 2.60 -13.18
N THR A 148 -2.26 2.07 -13.03
CA THR A 148 -1.36 2.38 -11.91
C THR A 148 -0.04 2.95 -12.39
N ILE A 149 0.61 3.70 -11.53
CA ILE A 149 1.95 4.22 -11.74
C ILE A 149 2.86 3.82 -10.59
N GLU A 150 4.13 3.63 -10.90
CA GLU A 150 5.14 3.24 -9.92
C GLU A 150 5.84 4.46 -9.34
N TYR A 151 6.02 4.44 -8.03
CA TYR A 151 6.86 5.38 -7.28
C TYR A 151 8.00 4.63 -6.62
N GLY A 152 9.12 5.29 -6.47
CA GLY A 152 10.27 4.75 -5.77
C GLY A 152 10.86 5.76 -4.79
N ARG A 153 11.50 5.24 -3.74
CA ARG A 153 12.31 6.05 -2.83
C ARG A 153 13.49 5.25 -2.30
N ARG A 154 14.55 5.94 -1.94
CA ARG A 154 15.65 5.31 -1.20
C ARG A 154 15.27 5.15 0.27
N VAL A 155 15.73 4.06 0.88
CA VAL A 155 15.51 3.75 2.30
C VAL A 155 16.44 4.58 3.17
N ALA A 156 17.72 4.62 2.84
CA ALA A 156 18.69 5.46 3.55
C ALA A 156 18.61 6.91 3.07
N VAL A 157 18.68 7.83 3.98
CA VAL A 157 18.71 9.27 3.72
C VAL A 157 20.17 9.73 3.66
#